data_8ffe58237a817148312573a7c6fddab5
#
_entry.id   8ffe58237a817148312573a7c6fddab5
#
_cell.length_a   1.000
_cell.length_b   1.000
_cell.length_c   1.000
_cell.angle_alpha   90.00
_cell.angle_beta   90.00
_cell.angle_gamma   90.00
#
_symmetry.space_group_name_H-M   'P 1'
#
loop_
_entity.id
_entity.type
_entity.pdbx_description
1 polymer ?
#
loop_
_entity_poly.entity_id
_entity_poly.type
_entity_poly.pdbx_seq_one_letter_code
_entity_poly.pdbx_strand_id
1 'polypeptide(L)'
;MTTRSTALRWLASTHGIRDGDIFTSQYYPAERSWTDRDAWWVQVPRHRVEAPGERAVHLVLQVAPEQARFYYLRVPASYLRERLDALDAPGDGRMVSLFLSADPGRLFRDERGAGQIEFRQFLQSDGHRDTHSTELTDR
;
A
#
# COMPACT_ATOMS: atom_id res chain seq x y z
N MET A 1 21.06 0.42 -1.66
CA MET A 1 19.87 -0.39 -1.97
C MET A 1 18.64 0.49 -1.88
N THR A 2 17.73 0.40 -2.83
CA THR A 2 16.53 1.22 -2.85
C THR A 2 15.46 0.64 -1.93
N THR A 3 14.53 1.49 -1.51
CA THR A 3 13.37 1.02 -0.75
C THR A 3 12.63 -0.06 -1.54
N ARG A 4 12.48 0.14 -2.85
CA ARG A 4 11.78 -0.84 -3.68
C ARG A 4 12.46 -2.21 -3.66
N SER A 5 13.76 -2.26 -3.85
CA SER A 5 14.44 -3.57 -3.86
C SER A 5 14.38 -4.25 -2.51
N THR A 6 14.49 -3.48 -1.43
CA THR A 6 14.35 -4.02 -0.07
C THR A 6 12.94 -4.54 0.18
N ALA A 7 11.93 -3.79 -0.26
CA ALA A 7 10.53 -4.17 -0.10
C ALA A 7 10.22 -5.45 -0.87
N LEU A 8 10.71 -5.56 -2.10
CA LEU A 8 10.46 -6.75 -2.91
C LEU A 8 11.09 -8.00 -2.29
N ARG A 9 12.29 -7.85 -1.74
CA ARG A 9 12.96 -8.95 -1.06
C ARG A 9 12.19 -9.36 0.20
N TRP A 10 11.73 -8.37 0.97
CA TRP A 10 10.96 -8.63 2.17
C TRP A 10 9.66 -9.37 1.83
N LEU A 11 8.96 -8.93 0.78
CA LEU A 11 7.69 -9.55 0.38
C LEU A 11 7.92 -11.00 -0.05
N ALA A 12 8.98 -11.25 -0.80
CA ALA A 12 9.30 -12.60 -1.25
C ALA A 12 9.64 -13.52 -0.07
N SER A 13 10.44 -13.03 0.88
CA SER A 13 10.88 -13.86 1.99
C SER A 13 9.81 -14.04 3.05
N THR A 14 8.96 -13.03 3.27
CA THR A 14 7.98 -13.05 4.33
C THR A 14 6.65 -13.65 3.89
N HIS A 15 6.22 -13.34 2.66
CA HIS A 15 4.90 -13.75 2.16
C HIS A 15 4.97 -14.66 0.93
N GLY A 16 6.17 -14.93 0.42
CA GLY A 16 6.33 -15.81 -0.73
C GLY A 16 5.89 -15.23 -2.05
N ILE A 17 5.69 -13.92 -2.12
CA ILE A 17 5.19 -13.26 -3.32
C ILE A 17 6.38 -12.64 -4.07
N ARG A 18 6.59 -13.08 -5.32
CA ARG A 18 7.77 -12.72 -6.11
C ARG A 18 7.42 -11.97 -7.39
N ASP A 19 6.17 -12.04 -7.82
CA ASP A 19 5.75 -11.40 -9.07
C ASP A 19 4.31 -10.94 -8.95
N GLY A 20 3.84 -10.27 -10.00
CA GLY A 20 2.49 -9.73 -10.05
C GLY A 20 2.50 -8.21 -9.97
N ASP A 21 1.36 -7.65 -9.60
CA ASP A 21 1.21 -6.20 -9.51
C ASP A 21 1.65 -5.73 -8.12
N ILE A 22 2.94 -5.45 -7.98
CA ILE A 22 3.57 -5.08 -6.72
C ILE A 22 4.00 -3.61 -6.81
N PHE A 23 3.50 -2.79 -5.89
CA PHE A 23 3.82 -1.37 -5.82
C PHE A 23 4.30 -1.03 -4.43
N THR A 24 5.37 -0.25 -4.36
CA THR A 24 6.07 0.01 -3.11
C THR A 24 6.11 1.51 -2.83
N SER A 25 6.22 1.86 -1.56
CA SER A 25 6.43 3.25 -1.16
C SER A 25 7.34 3.31 0.05
N GLN A 26 8.27 4.26 0.03
CA GLN A 26 8.98 4.62 1.24
C GLN A 26 8.03 5.43 2.14
N TYR A 27 8.39 5.56 3.40
CA TYR A 27 7.66 6.39 4.34
C TYR A 27 8.04 7.86 4.09
N TYR A 28 7.02 8.71 3.92
CA TYR A 28 7.24 10.15 3.74
C TYR A 28 6.80 10.88 5.01
N PRO A 29 7.76 11.37 5.81
CA PRO A 29 7.39 12.18 6.97
C PRO A 29 6.73 13.48 6.53
N ALA A 30 6.01 14.12 7.46
CA ALA A 30 5.16 15.26 7.17
C ALA A 30 5.87 16.38 6.42
N GLU A 31 7.14 16.65 6.76
CA GLU A 31 7.89 17.73 6.12
C GLU A 31 8.27 17.44 4.67
N ARG A 32 8.05 16.21 4.20
CA ARG A 32 8.29 15.83 2.80
C ARG A 32 7.06 15.21 2.16
N SER A 33 5.92 15.36 2.82
CA SER A 33 4.66 14.84 2.32
C SER A 33 3.83 15.97 1.72
N TRP A 34 3.04 15.64 0.70
CA TRP A 34 2.18 16.61 0.03
C TRP A 34 1.03 17.07 0.91
N THR A 35 0.70 16.31 1.93
CA THR A 35 -0.45 16.61 2.80
C THR A 35 -0.01 17.26 4.12
N ASP A 36 1.28 17.51 4.29
CA ASP A 36 1.88 17.97 5.55
C ASP A 36 1.62 16.99 6.69
N ARG A 37 1.44 15.72 6.35
CA ARG A 37 1.25 14.61 7.28
C ARG A 37 2.07 13.43 6.84
N ASP A 38 2.39 12.55 7.78
CA ASP A 38 3.10 11.32 7.44
C ASP A 38 2.24 10.48 6.52
N ALA A 39 2.83 9.96 5.45
CA ALA A 39 2.05 9.27 4.43
C ALA A 39 2.91 8.37 3.55
N TRP A 40 2.23 7.52 2.80
CA TRP A 40 2.83 6.75 1.70
C TRP A 40 2.20 7.20 0.40
N TRP A 41 2.97 7.07 -0.68
CA TRP A 41 2.51 7.45 -2.02
C TRP A 41 2.78 6.31 -2.96
N VAL A 42 1.71 5.81 -3.60
CA VAL A 42 1.77 4.69 -4.52
C VAL A 42 1.09 5.09 -5.81
N GLN A 43 1.70 4.75 -6.94
CA GLN A 43 1.07 4.96 -8.24
C GLN A 43 0.85 3.61 -8.90
N VAL A 44 -0.40 3.35 -9.29
CA VAL A 44 -0.81 2.09 -9.92
C VAL A 44 -1.23 2.41 -11.35
N PRO A 45 -0.67 1.75 -12.37
CA PRO A 45 -1.10 2.01 -13.75
C PRO A 45 -2.59 1.71 -13.90
N ARG A 46 -3.32 2.65 -14.49
CA ARG A 46 -4.77 2.53 -14.62
C ARG A 46 -5.17 1.29 -15.41
N HIS A 47 -4.40 0.96 -16.46
CA HIS A 47 -4.74 -0.22 -17.26
C HIS A 47 -4.66 -1.52 -16.45
N ARG A 48 -3.82 -1.55 -15.41
CA ARG A 48 -3.75 -2.73 -14.53
C ARG A 48 -4.98 -2.82 -13.64
N VAL A 49 -5.52 -1.68 -13.23
CA VAL A 49 -6.75 -1.64 -12.44
C VAL A 49 -7.95 -2.06 -13.28
N GLU A 50 -8.01 -1.57 -14.52
CA GLU A 50 -9.15 -1.81 -15.41
C GLU A 50 -9.17 -3.19 -16.03
N ALA A 51 -8.03 -3.86 -16.11
CA ALA A 51 -7.95 -5.19 -16.72
C ALA A 51 -8.88 -6.15 -15.99
N PRO A 52 -9.66 -6.97 -16.72
CA PRO A 52 -10.61 -7.87 -16.09
C PRO A 52 -9.93 -9.00 -15.35
N GLY A 53 -10.69 -9.67 -14.48
CA GLY A 53 -10.22 -10.83 -13.74
C GLY A 53 -10.02 -10.52 -12.27
N GLU A 54 -9.92 -11.61 -11.51
CA GLU A 54 -9.71 -11.52 -10.08
C GLU A 54 -8.21 -11.54 -9.79
N ARG A 55 -7.66 -10.36 -9.57
CA ARG A 55 -6.24 -10.20 -9.28
C ARG A 55 -6.09 -9.34 -8.05
N ALA A 56 -4.95 -9.49 -7.40
CA ALA A 56 -4.60 -8.63 -6.28
C ALA A 56 -3.57 -7.61 -6.71
N VAL A 57 -3.67 -6.42 -6.13
CA VAL A 57 -2.65 -5.39 -6.19
C VAL A 57 -1.95 -5.42 -4.84
N HIS A 58 -0.64 -5.60 -4.86
CA HIS A 58 0.16 -5.74 -3.64
C HIS A 58 0.81 -4.41 -3.33
N LEU A 59 0.46 -3.82 -2.19
CA LEU A 59 1.05 -2.58 -1.73
C LEU A 59 2.01 -2.88 -0.59
N VAL A 60 3.26 -2.48 -0.72
CA VAL A 60 4.30 -2.74 0.27
C VAL A 60 4.84 -1.40 0.74
N LEU A 61 4.56 -1.05 1.98
CA LEU A 61 4.76 0.29 2.52
C LEU A 61 5.77 0.25 3.65
N GLN A 62 6.81 1.06 3.55
CA GLN A 62 7.85 1.13 4.58
C GLN A 62 7.26 1.61 5.90
N VAL A 63 7.55 0.89 6.98
CA VAL A 63 6.93 1.18 8.29
C VAL A 63 7.37 2.54 8.84
N ALA A 64 8.64 2.87 8.65
CA ALA A 64 9.21 4.14 9.14
C ALA A 64 10.44 4.47 8.31
N PRO A 65 10.91 5.74 8.35
CA PRO A 65 12.08 6.11 7.55
C PRO A 65 13.27 5.22 7.83
N GLU A 66 13.96 4.82 6.77
CA GLU A 66 15.22 4.08 6.82
C GLU A 66 15.13 2.70 7.48
N GLN A 67 13.92 2.15 7.61
CA GLN A 67 13.75 0.82 8.16
C GLN A 67 13.46 -0.18 7.06
N ALA A 68 13.90 -1.42 7.28
CA ALA A 68 13.66 -2.52 6.34
C ALA A 68 12.47 -3.37 6.78
N ARG A 69 11.46 -2.72 7.33
CA ARG A 69 10.20 -3.32 7.76
C ARG A 69 9.07 -2.69 6.98
N PHE A 70 8.07 -3.50 6.65
CA PHE A 70 7.01 -3.06 5.74
C PHE A 70 5.65 -3.52 6.20
N TYR A 71 4.63 -2.74 5.86
CA TYR A 71 3.25 -3.19 5.85
C TYR A 71 2.94 -3.74 4.46
N TYR A 72 2.15 -4.79 4.42
CA TYR A 72 1.71 -5.38 3.17
C TYR A 72 0.19 -5.37 3.11
N LEU A 73 -0.35 -4.71 2.10
CA LEU A 73 -1.79 -4.68 1.85
C LEU A 73 -2.06 -5.44 0.55
N ARG A 74 -2.95 -6.43 0.65
CA ARG A 74 -3.38 -7.20 -0.52
C ARG A 74 -4.74 -6.68 -0.95
N VAL A 75 -4.76 -5.84 -1.97
CA VAL A 75 -5.96 -5.14 -2.39
C VAL A 75 -6.52 -5.80 -3.65
N PRO A 76 -7.79 -6.25 -3.64
CA PRO A 76 -8.39 -6.77 -4.86
C PRO A 76 -8.42 -5.67 -5.93
N ALA A 77 -8.03 -6.02 -7.16
CA ALA A 77 -8.07 -5.03 -8.24
C ALA A 77 -9.48 -4.50 -8.45
N SER A 78 -10.49 -5.35 -8.22
CA SER A 78 -11.89 -4.94 -8.34
C SER A 78 -12.24 -3.82 -7.36
N TYR A 79 -11.65 -3.83 -6.18
CA TYR A 79 -11.90 -2.77 -5.20
C TYR A 79 -11.49 -1.41 -5.76
N LEU A 80 -10.32 -1.35 -6.40
CA LEU A 80 -9.86 -0.12 -7.04
C LEU A 80 -10.70 0.22 -8.26
N ARG A 81 -11.04 -0.79 -9.07
CA ARG A 81 -11.82 -0.60 -10.29
C ARG A 81 -13.18 0.01 -10.01
N GLU A 82 -13.83 -0.45 -8.96
CA GLU A 82 -15.16 0.05 -8.58
C GLU A 82 -15.10 1.46 -8.01
N ARG A 83 -13.93 1.96 -7.66
CA ARG A 83 -13.75 3.25 -7.01
C ARG A 83 -12.89 4.23 -7.82
N LEU A 84 -12.69 3.94 -9.10
CA LEU A 84 -11.82 4.77 -9.93
C LEU A 84 -12.25 6.24 -9.95
N ASP A 85 -13.56 6.50 -9.94
CA ASP A 85 -14.06 7.87 -9.96
C ASP A 85 -13.76 8.64 -8.68
N ALA A 86 -13.50 7.93 -7.59
CA ALA A 86 -13.21 8.52 -6.29
C ALA A 86 -11.71 8.58 -5.98
N LEU A 87 -10.88 8.06 -6.87
CA LEU A 87 -9.44 8.03 -6.70
C LEU A 87 -8.78 9.10 -7.57
N ASP A 88 -7.62 9.57 -7.13
CA ASP A 88 -6.87 10.60 -7.85
C ASP A 88 -6.14 9.99 -9.05
N ALA A 89 -6.31 10.58 -10.22
CA ALA A 89 -5.63 10.15 -11.44
C ALA A 89 -5.10 11.38 -12.15
N PRO A 90 -4.00 11.97 -11.64
CA PRO A 90 -3.51 13.25 -12.14
C PRO A 90 -2.96 13.17 -13.56
N GLY A 91 -2.79 14.32 -14.17
CA GLY A 91 -2.24 14.44 -15.51
C GLY A 91 -3.14 13.83 -16.55
N ASP A 92 -2.61 12.91 -17.36
CA ASP A 92 -3.35 12.26 -18.43
C ASP A 92 -4.23 11.10 -17.96
N GLY A 93 -4.26 10.84 -16.66
CA GLY A 93 -5.09 9.80 -16.09
C GLY A 93 -4.56 8.39 -16.22
N ARG A 94 -3.34 8.22 -16.70
CA ARG A 94 -2.75 6.88 -16.88
C ARG A 94 -2.37 6.20 -15.58
N MET A 95 -2.12 6.98 -14.54
CA MET A 95 -1.72 6.46 -13.24
C MET A 95 -2.77 6.83 -12.21
N VAL A 96 -3.13 5.87 -11.38
CA VAL A 96 -3.97 6.11 -10.21
C VAL A 96 -3.04 6.35 -9.03
N SER A 97 -3.16 7.51 -8.39
CA SER A 97 -2.31 7.89 -7.26
C SER A 97 -3.04 7.62 -5.96
N LEU A 98 -2.43 6.83 -5.10
CA LEU A 98 -2.92 6.57 -3.75
C LEU A 98 -2.00 7.27 -2.77
N PHE A 99 -2.57 8.17 -1.99
CA PHE A 99 -1.82 8.92 -0.98
C PHE A 99 -2.33 8.46 0.38
N LEU A 100 -1.69 7.43 0.93
CA LEU A 100 -2.20 6.72 2.10
C LEU A 100 -1.67 7.32 3.39
N SER A 101 -2.57 7.63 4.31
CA SER A 101 -2.22 8.25 5.59
C SER A 101 -1.48 7.27 6.49
N ALA A 102 -0.43 7.73 7.14
CA ALA A 102 0.26 6.98 8.20
C ALA A 102 -0.21 7.42 9.60
N ASP A 103 -1.17 8.34 9.67
CA ASP A 103 -1.77 8.77 10.92
C ASP A 103 -2.57 7.63 11.53
N PRO A 104 -2.33 7.26 12.79
CA PRO A 104 -3.05 6.14 13.41
C PRO A 104 -4.56 6.23 13.34
N GLY A 105 -5.11 7.45 13.40
CA GLY A 105 -6.56 7.66 13.33
C GLY A 105 -7.14 7.46 11.93
N ARG A 106 -6.31 7.45 10.90
CA ARG A 106 -6.72 7.34 9.51
C ARG A 106 -5.78 6.44 8.72
N LEU A 107 -5.22 5.45 9.39
CA LEU A 107 -4.17 4.61 8.81
C LEU A 107 -4.63 3.97 7.51
N PHE A 108 -3.83 4.13 6.46
CA PHE A 108 -4.06 3.58 5.12
C PHE A 108 -5.31 4.14 4.42
N ARG A 109 -5.79 5.30 4.82
CA ARG A 109 -6.87 5.97 4.10
C ARG A 109 -6.28 6.88 3.03
N ASP A 110 -6.85 6.83 1.81
CA ASP A 110 -6.40 7.70 0.73
C ASP A 110 -6.82 9.14 1.04
N GLU A 111 -5.86 10.06 1.02
CA GLU A 111 -6.08 11.46 1.39
C GLU A 111 -6.17 12.39 0.18
N ARG A 112 -5.91 11.87 -1.04
CA ARG A 112 -5.92 12.69 -2.25
C ARG A 112 -7.25 12.58 -3.00
N GLY A 113 -7.81 11.40 -3.08
CA GLY A 113 -9.06 11.19 -3.78
C GLY A 113 -10.25 11.75 -3.02
N ALA A 114 -11.30 12.10 -3.76
CA ALA A 114 -12.49 12.71 -3.18
C ALA A 114 -13.25 11.76 -2.24
N GLY A 115 -13.09 10.45 -2.45
CA GLY A 115 -13.84 9.45 -1.70
C GLY A 115 -13.24 9.07 -0.37
N GLN A 116 -12.03 9.51 -0.07
CA GLN A 116 -11.32 9.14 1.16
C GLN A 116 -11.37 7.63 1.41
N ILE A 117 -10.96 6.88 0.39
CA ILE A 117 -11.11 5.42 0.35
C ILE A 117 -10.24 4.76 1.40
N GLU A 118 -10.79 3.78 2.12
CA GLU A 118 -10.09 3.03 3.16
C GLU A 118 -9.43 1.79 2.57
N PHE A 119 -8.20 1.52 3.03
CA PHE A 119 -7.47 0.32 2.62
C PHE A 119 -7.05 -0.53 3.81
N ARG A 120 -7.39 -0.11 5.01
CA ARG A 120 -6.94 -0.77 6.24
C ARG A 120 -7.38 -2.23 6.31
N GLN A 121 -8.56 -2.54 5.79
CA GLN A 121 -9.12 -3.89 5.83
C GLN A 121 -8.30 -4.90 5.01
N PHE A 122 -7.39 -4.41 4.17
CA PHE A 122 -6.57 -5.29 3.32
C PHE A 122 -5.18 -5.54 3.88
N LEU A 123 -4.90 -5.03 5.08
CA LEU A 123 -3.61 -5.23 5.72
C LEU A 123 -3.43 -6.70 6.07
N GLN A 124 -2.31 -7.26 5.60
CA GLN A 124 -1.90 -8.61 5.96
C GLN A 124 -0.99 -8.53 7.18
N SER A 125 -0.77 -9.67 7.83
CA SER A 125 0.15 -9.67 8.96
C SER A 125 1.53 -9.20 8.50
N ASP A 126 2.30 -8.62 9.42
CA ASP A 126 3.63 -8.13 9.09
C ASP A 126 4.68 -9.23 9.08
N GLY A 127 4.26 -10.50 9.16
CA GLY A 127 5.16 -11.63 9.08
C GLY A 127 5.71 -12.10 10.42
N HIS A 128 5.20 -11.58 11.48
CA HIS A 128 5.56 -12.15 12.79
C HIS A 128 4.84 -13.44 13.00
N ARG A 129 4.86 -13.64 13.05
CA ARG A 129 4.16 -14.42 13.12
C ARG A 129 4.37 -15.30 13.72
N ASP A 130 4.10 -14.60 13.88
CA ASP A 130 4.20 -15.09 14.36
C ASP A 130 4.02 -15.80 14.70
N THR A 131 4.02 -15.81 15.12
CA THR A 131 3.90 -16.27 15.56
C THR A 131 3.36 -16.60 16.07
N HIS A 132 3.10 -16.19 16.48
CA HIS A 132 2.70 -16.24 17.10
C HIS A 132 1.91 -16.28 17.14
N SER A 133 1.81 -16.13 17.34
CA SER A 133 1.32 -16.05 17.68
C SER A 133 0.67 -15.98 17.84
N THR A 134 0.59 -15.71 18.21
CA THR A 134 0.28 -15.58 18.68
C THR A 134 -0.16 -15.32 18.78
N GLU A 135 -0.18 -15.14 19.13
CA GLU A 135 -0.27 -14.84 19.54
C GLU A 135 -0.75 -14.55 19.53
N LEU A 136 -0.91 -14.35 19.89
CA LEU A 136 -1.06 -14.02 20.23
C LEU A 136 -1.58 -13.77 20.32
N THR A 137 -1.61 -13.71 20.47
CA THR A 137 -1.68 -13.38 20.75
C THR A 137 -1.90 -12.93 20.80
N ASP A 138 -2.07 -12.71 21.17
CA ASP A 138 -1.97 -12.27 21.30
C ASP A 138 -2.22 -11.77 21.28
N ARG A 139 -2.26 -11.59 21.66
CA ARG A 139 -2.26 -11.09 21.80
C ARG A 139 -2.54 -10.82 22.04
#